data_62a956f27c6712d889150cb15523cc5e
#
_entry.id   62a956f27c6712d889150cb15523cc5e
#
_cell.length_a   1.000
_cell.length_b   1.000
_cell.length_c   1.000
_cell.angle_alpha   90.00
_cell.angle_beta   90.00
_cell.angle_gamma   90.00
#
_symmetry.space_group_name_H-M   'P 1'
#
loop_
_entity.id
_entity.type
_entity.pdbx_description
1 polymer ?
#
loop_
_entity_poly.entity_id
_entity_poly.type
_entity_poly.pdbx_seq_one_letter_code
_entity_poly.pdbx_strand_id
1 'polypeptide(L)'
;MIKSKIRVLYFVDRFLQGGIQTLLWNIATSIDRDSFEIEFLCLDDGKTYPMEKDLAGMGFKVTKLDGIWLDSPVSFLRYRKALDAFFRSSGHFDIVHVHSTGKNYQVLEAAKAFGCVVRILHSHNTGYMTSNQVKARLGNMLNRKASALTTNRFACGKEAGQWMFGDDFGYRPEDFILRNAVDCSKYRYDFQIRQSVRDELNLDDEKRVCINIARLAPVKNHSFLLEAFSKALQQNKELVLLIVGDGALKNELSNKIGSLGISDNVKLLGFRKDVADLLQAADCFVMPSIHEGLPFVLVEAQAAGLPCLISDGVTKEAALLPTTVEAGLDCPLSVWAERIVEVADAERFAEPACLLAQRGYDLQTEIKRLEEYYRCALSS
;
A
#
# COMPACT_ATOMS: atom_id res chain seq x y z
N MET A 1 25.37 -15.37 -27.08
CA MET A 1 25.83 -14.95 -25.73
C MET A 1 24.58 -14.85 -24.86
N ILE A 2 24.52 -15.61 -23.79
CA ILE A 2 23.43 -15.48 -22.78
C ILE A 2 23.66 -14.10 -22.14
N LYS A 3 22.72 -13.17 -22.38
CA LYS A 3 22.78 -11.85 -21.77
C LYS A 3 22.64 -12.04 -20.26
N SER A 4 23.58 -11.56 -19.45
CA SER A 4 23.50 -11.66 -18.01
C SER A 4 22.23 -10.97 -17.53
N LYS A 5 21.53 -11.58 -16.58
CA LYS A 5 20.34 -10.96 -15.97
C LYS A 5 20.71 -9.68 -15.23
N ILE A 6 19.84 -8.69 -15.27
CA ILE A 6 19.95 -7.49 -14.44
C ILE A 6 19.65 -7.88 -12.99
N ARG A 7 20.60 -7.67 -12.07
CA ARG A 7 20.45 -8.01 -10.65
C ARG A 7 19.90 -6.83 -9.87
N VAL A 8 18.71 -7.02 -9.30
CA VAL A 8 17.98 -6.00 -8.53
C VAL A 8 17.86 -6.43 -7.07
N LEU A 9 18.34 -5.59 -6.17
CA LEU A 9 18.11 -5.74 -4.73
C LEU A 9 16.97 -4.82 -4.28
N TYR A 10 15.89 -5.40 -3.78
CA TYR A 10 14.84 -4.67 -3.09
C TYR A 10 15.11 -4.64 -1.58
N PHE A 11 15.13 -3.44 -1.00
CA PHE A 11 15.20 -3.26 0.43
C PHE A 11 13.85 -2.78 0.99
N VAL A 12 13.39 -3.45 2.04
CA VAL A 12 12.20 -3.05 2.82
C VAL A 12 12.50 -3.21 4.32
N ASP A 13 11.92 -2.34 5.16
CA ASP A 13 12.15 -2.44 6.60
C ASP A 13 11.75 -3.82 7.16
N ARG A 14 10.56 -4.28 6.81
CA ARG A 14 9.97 -5.57 7.22
C ARG A 14 8.84 -5.96 6.26
N PHE A 15 8.54 -7.25 6.20
CA PHE A 15 7.41 -7.76 5.41
C PHE A 15 6.07 -7.74 6.18
N LEU A 16 5.84 -6.65 6.97
CA LEU A 16 4.54 -6.39 7.59
C LEU A 16 3.52 -6.10 6.50
N GLN A 17 2.29 -6.60 6.66
CA GLN A 17 1.22 -6.30 5.71
C GLN A 17 0.99 -4.82 5.50
N GLY A 18 0.91 -4.43 4.22
CA GLY A 18 0.70 -3.06 3.80
C GLY A 18 0.98 -2.84 2.31
N GLY A 19 0.79 -1.63 1.83
CA GLY A 19 0.92 -1.29 0.41
C GLY A 19 2.29 -1.58 -0.20
N ILE A 20 3.38 -1.39 0.55
CA ILE A 20 4.75 -1.70 0.06
C ILE A 20 4.88 -3.20 -0.22
N GLN A 21 4.35 -4.05 0.65
CA GLN A 21 4.40 -5.50 0.50
C GLN A 21 3.55 -5.95 -0.68
N THR A 22 2.38 -5.36 -0.87
CA THR A 22 1.55 -5.61 -2.07
C THR A 22 2.30 -5.24 -3.35
N LEU A 23 2.97 -4.09 -3.38
CA LEU A 23 3.79 -3.68 -4.53
C LEU A 23 4.92 -4.68 -4.80
N LEU A 24 5.69 -5.05 -3.78
CA LEU A 24 6.80 -6.01 -3.92
C LEU A 24 6.30 -7.39 -4.38
N TRP A 25 5.14 -7.83 -3.88
CA TRP A 25 4.49 -9.04 -4.33
C TRP A 25 4.09 -8.95 -5.81
N ASN A 26 3.45 -7.86 -6.22
CA ASN A 26 3.05 -7.63 -7.61
C ASN A 26 4.26 -7.61 -8.54
N ILE A 27 5.37 -6.98 -8.13
CA ILE A 27 6.62 -7.01 -8.90
C ILE A 27 7.16 -8.44 -8.98
N ALA A 28 7.31 -9.14 -7.85
CA ALA A 28 7.87 -10.49 -7.80
C ALA A 28 7.11 -11.51 -8.66
N THR A 29 5.77 -11.37 -8.71
CA THR A 29 4.91 -12.30 -9.46
C THR A 29 4.76 -11.96 -10.94
N SER A 30 5.16 -10.75 -11.37
CA SER A 30 4.86 -10.26 -12.73
C SER A 30 6.10 -9.87 -13.55
N ILE A 31 7.25 -9.66 -12.92
CA ILE A 31 8.48 -9.25 -13.60
C ILE A 31 9.07 -10.40 -14.44
N ASP A 32 9.68 -10.06 -15.58
CA ASP A 32 10.37 -11.01 -16.45
C ASP A 32 11.62 -11.59 -15.76
N ARG A 33 11.48 -12.81 -15.26
CA ARG A 33 12.55 -13.54 -14.53
C ARG A 33 13.66 -14.06 -15.45
N ASP A 34 13.49 -14.01 -16.75
CA ASP A 34 14.57 -14.34 -17.70
C ASP A 34 15.53 -13.17 -17.88
N SER A 35 15.03 -11.94 -17.77
CA SER A 35 15.82 -10.70 -17.85
C SER A 35 16.29 -10.17 -16.49
N PHE A 36 15.56 -10.45 -15.40
CA PHE A 36 15.82 -9.89 -14.06
C PHE A 36 16.05 -10.98 -13.02
N GLU A 37 17.06 -10.77 -12.18
CA GLU A 37 17.31 -11.55 -10.97
C GLU A 37 17.05 -10.67 -9.76
N ILE A 38 16.04 -11.04 -8.95
CA ILE A 38 15.58 -10.26 -7.81
C ILE A 38 16.00 -10.93 -6.50
N GLU A 39 16.57 -10.12 -5.60
CA GLU A 39 16.79 -10.46 -4.21
C GLU A 39 16.10 -9.46 -3.29
N PHE A 40 15.68 -9.92 -2.12
CA PHE A 40 15.07 -9.09 -1.09
C PHE A 40 15.96 -9.01 0.14
N LEU A 41 16.10 -7.81 0.69
CA LEU A 41 16.81 -7.52 1.93
C LEU A 41 15.88 -6.82 2.90
N CYS A 42 15.79 -7.31 4.15
CA CYS A 42 14.98 -6.67 5.19
C CYS A 42 15.70 -6.70 6.54
N LEU A 43 15.14 -5.98 7.52
CA LEU A 43 15.62 -6.03 8.91
C LEU A 43 14.97 -7.20 9.62
N ASP A 44 15.76 -7.94 10.39
CA ASP A 44 15.26 -9.00 11.26
C ASP A 44 14.68 -8.39 12.56
N ASP A 45 13.42 -8.67 12.83
CA ASP A 45 12.76 -8.35 14.09
C ASP A 45 12.43 -9.59 14.93
N GLY A 46 13.08 -10.72 14.61
CA GLY A 46 12.86 -12.02 15.25
C GLY A 46 11.56 -12.71 14.82
N LYS A 47 10.84 -12.17 13.83
CA LYS A 47 9.59 -12.74 13.31
C LYS A 47 9.77 -13.16 11.85
N THR A 48 9.02 -14.18 11.43
CA THR A 48 8.93 -14.58 10.04
C THR A 48 7.51 -14.28 9.54
N TYR A 49 7.43 -13.51 8.49
CA TYR A 49 6.15 -13.11 7.89
C TYR A 49 5.73 -14.07 6.76
N PRO A 50 4.42 -14.28 6.53
CA PRO A 50 3.93 -15.18 5.49
C PRO A 50 4.55 -14.89 4.12
N MET A 51 4.60 -13.64 3.70
CA MET A 51 5.14 -13.23 2.40
C MET A 51 6.62 -13.61 2.23
N GLU A 52 7.44 -13.61 3.30
CA GLU A 52 8.84 -14.07 3.21
C GLU A 52 8.92 -15.54 2.80
N LYS A 53 8.03 -16.37 3.39
CA LYS A 53 7.94 -17.80 3.06
C LYS A 53 7.45 -18.01 1.63
N ASP A 54 6.45 -17.24 1.23
CA ASP A 54 5.86 -17.32 -0.11
C ASP A 54 6.89 -16.92 -1.18
N LEU A 55 7.62 -15.82 -0.99
CA LEU A 55 8.73 -15.39 -1.86
C LEU A 55 9.85 -16.44 -1.94
N ALA A 56 10.27 -16.98 -0.79
CA ALA A 56 11.27 -18.05 -0.76
C ALA A 56 10.78 -19.32 -1.48
N GLY A 57 9.50 -19.69 -1.31
CA GLY A 57 8.85 -20.80 -2.03
C GLY A 57 8.82 -20.60 -3.54
N MET A 58 8.77 -19.36 -4.02
CA MET A 58 8.87 -19.00 -5.44
C MET A 58 10.32 -18.97 -5.96
N GLY A 59 11.30 -19.22 -5.09
CA GLY A 59 12.74 -19.26 -5.43
C GLY A 59 13.43 -17.90 -5.35
N PHE A 60 12.82 -16.88 -4.74
CA PHE A 60 13.51 -15.63 -4.46
C PHE A 60 14.39 -15.74 -3.21
N LYS A 61 15.56 -15.12 -3.25
CA LYS A 61 16.41 -15.00 -2.08
C LYS A 61 15.93 -13.86 -1.20
N VAL A 62 15.58 -14.18 0.06
CA VAL A 62 15.19 -13.22 1.09
C VAL A 62 16.25 -13.27 2.20
N THR A 63 16.97 -12.17 2.39
CA THR A 63 18.00 -12.04 3.41
C THR A 63 17.54 -11.09 4.51
N LYS A 64 17.77 -11.50 5.77
CA LYS A 64 17.48 -10.68 6.94
C LYS A 64 18.78 -10.19 7.55
N LEU A 65 18.84 -8.91 7.87
CA LEU A 65 19.93 -8.35 8.64
C LEU A 65 19.59 -8.42 10.14
N ASP A 66 20.37 -9.19 10.87
CA ASP A 66 20.13 -9.49 12.28
C ASP A 66 19.96 -8.25 13.16
N GLY A 67 18.86 -8.24 13.92
CA GLY A 67 18.60 -7.55 15.18
C GLY A 67 18.99 -6.08 15.28
N ILE A 68 18.95 -5.32 14.18
CA ILE A 68 19.49 -3.98 14.19
C ILE A 68 18.37 -2.96 14.19
N TRP A 69 17.94 -2.59 15.39
CA TRP A 69 17.13 -1.40 15.60
C TRP A 69 18.05 -0.18 15.63
N LEU A 70 17.74 0.85 14.82
CA LEU A 70 18.50 2.10 14.77
C LEU A 70 18.09 3.00 15.95
N ASP A 71 18.36 2.55 17.16
CA ASP A 71 17.99 3.19 18.44
C ASP A 71 19.18 3.78 19.19
N SER A 72 20.39 3.47 18.77
CA SER A 72 21.63 3.93 19.42
C SER A 72 22.79 4.09 18.42
N PRO A 73 23.83 4.87 18.72
CA PRO A 73 25.03 4.97 17.88
C PRO A 73 25.70 3.62 17.63
N VAL A 74 25.64 2.70 18.62
CA VAL A 74 26.23 1.35 18.48
C VAL A 74 25.44 0.50 17.51
N SER A 75 24.11 0.55 17.55
CA SER A 75 23.25 -0.16 16.59
C SER A 75 23.46 0.36 15.17
N PHE A 76 23.70 1.65 15.02
CA PHE A 76 24.01 2.28 13.75
C PHE A 76 25.31 1.75 13.11
N LEU A 77 26.38 1.58 13.93
CA LEU A 77 27.64 1.00 13.47
C LEU A 77 27.51 -0.49 13.13
N ARG A 78 26.73 -1.23 13.93
CA ARG A 78 26.45 -2.65 13.65
C ARG A 78 25.69 -2.81 12.34
N TYR A 79 24.69 -1.98 12.10
CA TYR A 79 23.93 -1.97 10.86
C TYR A 79 24.84 -1.74 9.65
N ARG A 80 25.71 -0.73 9.72
CA ARG A 80 26.68 -0.48 8.64
C ARG A 80 27.58 -1.69 8.37
N LYS A 81 28.13 -2.32 9.42
CA LYS A 81 28.96 -3.53 9.28
C LYS A 81 28.19 -4.70 8.67
N ALA A 82 26.91 -4.88 9.06
CA ALA A 82 26.07 -5.93 8.51
C ALA A 82 25.77 -5.69 7.01
N LEU A 83 25.49 -4.45 6.63
CA LEU A 83 25.33 -4.07 5.21
C LEU A 83 26.60 -4.32 4.41
N ASP A 84 27.78 -3.89 4.91
CA ASP A 84 29.05 -4.11 4.25
C ASP A 84 29.36 -5.61 4.07
N ALA A 85 29.06 -6.43 5.09
CA ALA A 85 29.20 -7.89 5.01
C ALA A 85 28.24 -8.50 3.98
N PHE A 86 26.97 -8.05 3.97
CA PHE A 86 25.98 -8.50 3.00
C PHE A 86 26.41 -8.19 1.56
N PHE A 87 26.77 -6.95 1.26
CA PHE A 87 27.18 -6.57 -0.10
C PHE A 87 28.44 -7.30 -0.55
N ARG A 88 29.40 -7.55 0.34
CA ARG A 88 30.61 -8.35 0.01
C ARG A 88 30.28 -9.78 -0.35
N SER A 89 29.34 -10.41 0.35
CA SER A 89 29.00 -11.83 0.15
C SER A 89 28.02 -12.05 -1.00
N SER A 90 27.17 -11.06 -1.31
CA SER A 90 26.11 -11.19 -2.34
C SER A 90 26.61 -10.89 -3.75
N GLY A 91 27.80 -10.32 -3.91
CA GLY A 91 28.32 -9.88 -5.21
C GLY A 91 27.68 -8.56 -5.69
N HIS A 92 27.88 -8.24 -6.96
CA HIS A 92 27.44 -6.99 -7.56
C HIS A 92 25.92 -6.98 -7.80
N PHE A 93 25.27 -5.86 -7.45
CA PHE A 93 23.90 -5.52 -7.87
C PHE A 93 23.96 -4.35 -8.86
N ASP A 94 23.22 -4.47 -9.95
CA ASP A 94 23.08 -3.41 -10.93
C ASP A 94 22.20 -2.29 -10.39
N ILE A 95 21.12 -2.70 -9.68
CA ILE A 95 20.10 -1.81 -9.13
C ILE A 95 19.89 -2.14 -7.65
N VAL A 96 19.85 -1.11 -6.79
CA VAL A 96 19.38 -1.20 -5.41
C VAL A 96 18.16 -0.28 -5.26
N HIS A 97 17.00 -0.86 -4.98
CA HIS A 97 15.72 -0.17 -4.88
C HIS A 97 15.21 -0.22 -3.43
N VAL A 98 15.23 0.93 -2.76
CA VAL A 98 14.93 1.07 -1.33
C VAL A 98 13.51 1.56 -1.13
N HIS A 99 12.66 0.70 -0.55
CA HIS A 99 11.28 0.99 -0.15
C HIS A 99 11.22 1.37 1.32
N SER A 100 11.73 2.54 1.67
CA SER A 100 11.79 3.02 3.04
C SER A 100 11.88 4.53 3.10
N THR A 101 11.80 5.08 4.30
CA THR A 101 12.14 6.48 4.55
C THR A 101 13.67 6.68 4.60
N GLY A 102 14.12 7.93 4.60
CA GLY A 102 15.54 8.28 4.66
C GLY A 102 16.32 7.75 5.86
N LYS A 103 15.65 7.17 6.87
CA LYS A 103 16.35 6.51 8.00
C LYS A 103 17.26 5.36 7.55
N ASN A 104 16.94 4.71 6.42
CA ASN A 104 17.73 3.63 5.83
C ASN A 104 18.70 4.12 4.73
N TYR A 105 19.12 5.39 4.76
CA TYR A 105 20.09 5.93 3.81
C TYR A 105 21.40 5.11 3.74
N GLN A 106 21.75 4.39 4.80
CA GLN A 106 22.95 3.55 4.83
C GLN A 106 22.93 2.42 3.80
N VAL A 107 21.76 1.94 3.41
CA VAL A 107 21.61 0.95 2.32
C VAL A 107 22.11 1.55 1.01
N LEU A 108 21.69 2.80 0.69
CA LEU A 108 22.13 3.52 -0.50
C LEU A 108 23.63 3.88 -0.45
N GLU A 109 24.12 4.21 0.73
CA GLU A 109 25.53 4.50 0.97
C GLU A 109 26.41 3.25 0.78
N ALA A 110 25.98 2.10 1.29
CA ALA A 110 26.63 0.82 1.07
C ALA A 110 26.57 0.43 -0.42
N ALA A 111 25.41 0.50 -1.05
CA ALA A 111 25.26 0.23 -2.48
C ALA A 111 26.23 1.07 -3.33
N LYS A 112 26.36 2.36 -3.03
CA LYS A 112 27.34 3.25 -3.68
C LYS A 112 28.76 2.76 -3.48
N ALA A 113 29.14 2.40 -2.24
CA ALA A 113 30.50 1.95 -1.91
C ALA A 113 30.87 0.63 -2.59
N PHE A 114 29.89 -0.22 -2.89
CA PHE A 114 30.07 -1.49 -3.61
C PHE A 114 29.77 -1.41 -5.11
N GLY A 115 29.75 -0.19 -5.67
CA GLY A 115 29.73 0.04 -7.11
C GLY A 115 28.36 -0.11 -7.78
N CYS A 116 27.26 -0.16 -7.03
CA CYS A 116 25.92 -0.19 -7.61
C CYS A 116 25.66 1.12 -8.38
N VAL A 117 25.36 1.01 -9.67
CA VAL A 117 25.18 2.15 -10.57
C VAL A 117 23.84 2.84 -10.31
N VAL A 118 22.75 2.08 -10.29
CA VAL A 118 21.40 2.61 -10.14
C VAL A 118 20.92 2.41 -8.69
N ARG A 119 20.76 3.52 -7.99
CA ARG A 119 20.31 3.55 -6.57
C ARG A 119 19.02 4.34 -6.46
N ILE A 120 17.94 3.64 -6.14
CA ILE A 120 16.58 4.17 -6.11
C ILE A 120 16.10 4.30 -4.66
N LEU A 121 15.55 5.46 -4.31
CA LEU A 121 14.72 5.64 -3.12
C LEU A 121 13.28 5.82 -3.57
N HIS A 122 12.36 5.01 -3.01
CA HIS A 122 10.96 5.01 -3.38
C HIS A 122 10.10 5.55 -2.24
N SER A 123 9.44 6.67 -2.50
CA SER A 123 8.50 7.30 -1.57
C SER A 123 7.10 6.68 -1.68
N HIS A 124 6.56 6.25 -0.52
CA HIS A 124 5.21 5.66 -0.42
C HIS A 124 4.26 6.49 0.45
N ASN A 125 4.75 7.58 1.05
CA ASN A 125 3.99 8.40 1.98
C ASN A 125 3.99 9.85 1.53
N THR A 126 2.97 10.59 1.95
CA THR A 126 2.82 12.04 1.73
C THR A 126 3.08 12.83 3.02
N GLY A 127 3.55 12.16 4.09
CA GLY A 127 3.83 12.78 5.38
C GLY A 127 4.48 11.84 6.39
N TYR A 128 4.92 12.38 7.53
CA TYR A 128 5.39 11.58 8.65
C TYR A 128 4.22 11.10 9.51
N MET A 129 4.22 9.79 9.82
CA MET A 129 3.26 9.16 10.76
C MET A 129 3.57 9.54 12.23
N THR A 130 3.85 10.81 12.51
CA THR A 130 4.17 11.31 13.86
C THR A 130 3.79 12.78 14.03
N SER A 131 3.16 13.10 15.14
CA SER A 131 2.90 14.49 15.57
C SER A 131 4.13 15.15 16.25
N ASN A 132 5.18 14.38 16.52
CA ASN A 132 6.39 14.90 17.17
C ASN A 132 7.26 15.67 16.16
N GLN A 133 7.29 16.99 16.29
CA GLN A 133 8.03 17.90 15.41
C GLN A 133 9.55 17.64 15.37
N VAL A 134 10.16 17.20 16.47
CA VAL A 134 11.60 16.88 16.52
C VAL A 134 11.89 15.65 15.68
N LYS A 135 11.05 14.61 15.83
CA LYS A 135 11.16 13.40 14.99
C LYS A 135 10.93 13.71 13.53
N ALA A 136 9.96 14.57 13.20
CA ALA A 136 9.71 14.99 11.83
C ALA A 136 10.91 15.75 11.22
N ARG A 137 11.52 16.71 11.99
CA ARG A 137 12.74 17.42 11.53
C ARG A 137 13.93 16.50 11.30
N LEU A 138 14.16 15.54 12.22
CA LEU A 138 15.20 14.53 12.03
C LEU A 138 14.90 13.67 10.78
N GLY A 139 13.66 13.26 10.59
CA GLY A 139 13.22 12.55 9.40
C GLY A 139 13.53 13.31 8.11
N ASN A 140 13.21 14.62 8.06
CA ASN A 140 13.53 15.48 6.90
C ASN A 140 15.04 15.54 6.63
N MET A 141 15.88 15.63 7.66
CA MET A 141 17.32 15.62 7.49
C MET A 141 17.80 14.28 6.90
N LEU A 142 17.28 13.17 7.39
CA LEU A 142 17.62 11.84 6.88
C LEU A 142 17.10 11.62 5.45
N ASN A 143 15.91 12.13 5.12
CA ASN A 143 15.39 12.08 3.75
C ASN A 143 16.28 12.86 2.77
N ARG A 144 16.74 14.06 3.16
CA ARG A 144 17.68 14.84 2.34
C ARG A 144 19.00 14.09 2.13
N LYS A 145 19.53 13.45 3.19
CA LYS A 145 20.75 12.64 3.10
C LYS A 145 20.56 11.44 2.17
N ALA A 146 19.44 10.72 2.28
CA ALA A 146 19.11 9.61 1.41
C ALA A 146 18.93 10.06 -0.04
N SER A 147 18.22 11.15 -0.28
CA SER A 147 18.03 11.74 -1.61
C SER A 147 19.36 12.11 -2.29
N ALA A 148 20.33 12.63 -1.54
CA ALA A 148 21.66 12.94 -2.08
C ALA A 148 22.47 11.69 -2.48
N LEU A 149 22.09 10.51 -2.04
CA LEU A 149 22.71 9.21 -2.37
C LEU A 149 22.01 8.49 -3.52
N THR A 150 20.81 8.93 -3.89
CA THR A 150 20.06 8.34 -5.01
C THR A 150 20.59 8.77 -6.35
N THR A 151 20.50 7.91 -7.35
CA THR A 151 20.63 8.27 -8.75
C THR A 151 19.26 8.50 -9.39
N ASN A 152 18.24 7.79 -8.91
CA ASN A 152 16.89 7.82 -9.46
C ASN A 152 15.87 7.95 -8.33
N ARG A 153 14.84 8.78 -8.51
CA ARG A 153 13.85 9.11 -7.51
C ARG A 153 12.49 8.50 -7.89
N PHE A 154 11.96 7.63 -7.02
CA PHE A 154 10.69 6.97 -7.27
C PHE A 154 9.64 7.40 -6.26
N ALA A 155 8.38 7.43 -6.70
CA ALA A 155 7.23 7.64 -5.82
C ALA A 155 5.99 6.90 -6.34
N CYS A 156 5.07 6.55 -5.43
CA CYS A 156 3.78 5.97 -5.81
C CYS A 156 2.80 6.98 -6.43
N GLY A 157 3.06 8.29 -6.27
CA GLY A 157 2.30 9.41 -6.81
C GLY A 157 3.09 10.70 -6.71
N LYS A 158 2.60 11.77 -7.33
CA LYS A 158 3.29 13.06 -7.38
C LYS A 158 3.47 13.67 -5.99
N GLU A 159 2.41 13.67 -5.17
CA GLU A 159 2.45 14.20 -3.80
C GLU A 159 3.47 13.47 -2.92
N ALA A 160 3.54 12.13 -3.02
CA ALA A 160 4.52 11.34 -2.30
C ALA A 160 5.96 11.66 -2.73
N GLY A 161 6.17 11.91 -4.02
CA GLY A 161 7.46 12.32 -4.56
C GLY A 161 7.88 13.71 -4.08
N GLN A 162 6.96 14.67 -4.13
CA GLN A 162 7.21 16.04 -3.65
C GLN A 162 7.51 16.07 -2.14
N TRP A 163 6.79 15.28 -1.36
CA TRP A 163 7.06 15.17 0.08
C TRP A 163 8.48 14.66 0.38
N MET A 164 8.98 13.68 -0.37
CA MET A 164 10.29 13.06 -0.13
C MET A 164 11.44 13.87 -0.74
N PHE A 165 11.26 14.36 -1.95
CA PHE A 165 12.33 14.90 -2.79
C PHE A 165 12.25 16.41 -3.04
N GLY A 166 11.12 17.03 -2.71
CA GLY A 166 10.85 18.46 -2.95
C GLY A 166 9.97 18.71 -4.17
N ASP A 167 9.59 19.98 -4.35
CA ASP A 167 8.62 20.42 -5.37
C ASP A 167 9.08 20.16 -6.82
N ASP A 168 10.37 19.93 -7.02
CA ASP A 168 10.97 19.61 -8.32
C ASP A 168 10.80 18.14 -8.74
N PHE A 169 10.16 17.30 -7.92
CA PHE A 169 9.88 15.93 -8.31
C PHE A 169 8.88 15.87 -9.47
N GLY A 170 9.23 15.07 -10.47
CA GLY A 170 8.47 14.92 -11.73
C GLY A 170 8.99 15.77 -12.89
N TYR A 171 10.05 16.58 -12.66
CA TYR A 171 10.65 17.42 -13.69
C TYR A 171 12.04 16.93 -14.15
N ARG A 172 12.60 15.92 -13.50
CA ARG A 172 13.91 15.36 -13.87
C ARG A 172 13.76 14.03 -14.62
N PRO A 173 14.67 13.70 -15.53
CA PRO A 173 14.65 12.40 -16.24
C PRO A 173 14.75 11.20 -15.29
N GLU A 174 15.37 11.39 -14.12
CA GLU A 174 15.55 10.37 -13.09
C GLU A 174 14.31 10.15 -12.21
N ASP A 175 13.26 10.96 -12.39
CA ASP A 175 12.02 10.83 -11.63
C ASP A 175 11.11 9.82 -12.28
N PHE A 176 10.53 8.94 -11.46
CA PHE A 176 9.60 7.94 -11.94
C PHE A 176 8.44 7.76 -10.96
N ILE A 177 7.22 7.86 -11.47
CA ILE A 177 6.03 7.47 -10.73
C ILE A 177 5.73 6.01 -11.06
N LEU A 178 5.96 5.12 -10.08
CA LEU A 178 5.54 3.73 -10.12
C LEU A 178 4.21 3.62 -9.38
N ARG A 179 3.13 3.48 -10.14
CA ARG A 179 1.77 3.47 -9.61
C ARG A 179 1.48 2.17 -8.86
N ASN A 180 0.62 2.27 -7.86
CA ASN A 180 0.10 1.12 -7.13
C ASN A 180 -0.94 0.37 -8.00
N ALA A 181 -0.48 -0.16 -9.13
CA ALA A 181 -1.30 -0.86 -10.10
C ALA A 181 -1.73 -2.25 -9.60
N VAL A 182 -2.89 -2.72 -10.06
CA VAL A 182 -3.49 -3.99 -9.68
C VAL A 182 -3.80 -4.85 -10.91
N ASP A 183 -3.85 -6.15 -10.71
CA ASP A 183 -4.35 -7.07 -11.73
C ASP A 183 -5.89 -6.98 -11.76
N CYS A 184 -6.41 -6.12 -12.64
CA CYS A 184 -7.85 -5.87 -12.75
C CYS A 184 -8.66 -7.14 -13.03
N SER A 185 -8.06 -8.18 -13.62
CA SER A 185 -8.77 -9.44 -13.91
C SER A 185 -9.23 -10.15 -12.64
N LYS A 186 -8.49 -10.01 -11.53
CA LYS A 186 -8.84 -10.59 -10.21
C LYS A 186 -10.03 -9.92 -9.55
N TYR A 187 -10.36 -8.70 -9.95
CA TYR A 187 -11.44 -7.91 -9.36
C TYR A 187 -12.66 -7.82 -10.26
N ARG A 188 -12.61 -8.45 -11.44
CA ARG A 188 -13.76 -8.47 -12.36
C ARG A 188 -14.98 -9.02 -11.64
N TYR A 189 -16.10 -8.29 -11.74
CA TYR A 189 -17.35 -8.68 -11.08
C TYR A 189 -17.78 -10.08 -11.50
N ASP A 190 -18.07 -10.91 -10.50
CA ASP A 190 -18.60 -12.28 -10.64
C ASP A 190 -19.76 -12.49 -9.66
N PHE A 191 -20.93 -12.71 -10.24
CA PHE A 191 -22.16 -12.90 -9.47
C PHE A 191 -22.10 -14.17 -8.59
N GLN A 192 -21.45 -15.25 -9.06
CA GLN A 192 -21.36 -16.50 -8.30
C GLN A 192 -20.47 -16.33 -7.07
N ILE A 193 -19.34 -15.64 -7.22
CA ILE A 193 -18.45 -15.30 -6.10
C ILE A 193 -19.21 -14.40 -5.12
N ARG A 194 -19.92 -13.38 -5.62
CA ARG A 194 -20.75 -12.52 -4.76
C ARG A 194 -21.74 -13.33 -3.92
N GLN A 195 -22.52 -14.22 -4.53
CA GLN A 195 -23.49 -15.05 -3.82
C GLN A 195 -22.80 -15.95 -2.79
N SER A 196 -21.74 -16.65 -3.18
CA SER A 196 -21.00 -17.55 -2.29
C SER A 196 -20.49 -16.83 -1.03
N VAL A 197 -19.91 -15.62 -1.19
CA VAL A 197 -19.40 -14.85 -0.04
C VAL A 197 -20.52 -14.27 0.80
N ARG A 198 -21.63 -13.85 0.18
CA ARG A 198 -22.81 -13.35 0.91
C ARG A 198 -23.46 -14.48 1.74
N ASP A 199 -23.54 -15.69 1.19
CA ASP A 199 -24.04 -16.88 1.92
C ASP A 199 -23.11 -17.22 3.10
N GLU A 200 -21.78 -17.25 2.89
CA GLU A 200 -20.79 -17.45 3.97
C GLU A 200 -20.98 -16.46 5.11
N LEU A 201 -21.25 -15.21 4.76
CA LEU A 201 -21.37 -14.12 5.74
C LEU A 201 -22.82 -13.94 6.27
N ASN A 202 -23.77 -14.77 5.86
CA ASN A 202 -25.20 -14.67 6.18
C ASN A 202 -25.75 -13.25 5.84
N LEU A 203 -25.58 -12.85 4.59
CA LEU A 203 -26.04 -11.59 4.02
C LEU A 203 -27.07 -11.90 2.92
N ASP A 204 -28.31 -11.53 3.13
CA ASP A 204 -29.35 -11.65 2.09
C ASP A 204 -29.19 -10.56 0.99
N ASP A 205 -29.94 -10.71 -0.10
CA ASP A 205 -29.83 -9.83 -1.27
C ASP A 205 -30.39 -8.42 -1.02
N GLU A 206 -31.21 -8.24 0.01
CA GLU A 206 -31.78 -6.94 0.36
C GLU A 206 -30.75 -6.06 1.09
N LYS A 207 -29.74 -6.67 1.72
CA LYS A 207 -28.70 -5.94 2.43
C LYS A 207 -27.83 -5.11 1.50
N ARG A 208 -27.54 -3.88 1.95
CA ARG A 208 -26.55 -2.98 1.36
C ARG A 208 -25.24 -3.06 2.14
N VAL A 209 -24.24 -3.64 1.52
CA VAL A 209 -22.98 -4.02 2.18
C VAL A 209 -21.91 -2.95 1.94
N CYS A 210 -21.62 -2.18 2.97
CA CYS A 210 -20.44 -1.31 3.02
C CYS A 210 -19.21 -2.11 3.46
N ILE A 211 -18.07 -1.92 2.83
CA ILE A 211 -16.83 -2.59 3.25
C ILE A 211 -15.73 -1.56 3.53
N ASN A 212 -14.99 -1.79 4.62
CA ASN A 212 -13.75 -1.11 4.93
C ASN A 212 -12.64 -2.16 5.10
N ILE A 213 -11.53 -2.00 4.41
CA ILE A 213 -10.39 -2.93 4.45
C ILE A 213 -9.16 -2.15 4.85
N ALA A 214 -8.72 -2.31 6.10
CA ALA A 214 -7.57 -1.57 6.60
C ALA A 214 -7.02 -2.21 7.89
N ARG A 215 -5.75 -1.94 8.20
CA ARG A 215 -5.20 -2.25 9.52
C ARG A 215 -5.93 -1.45 10.60
N LEU A 216 -6.30 -2.09 11.71
CA LEU A 216 -7.00 -1.43 12.83
C LEU A 216 -6.04 -0.53 13.61
N ALA A 217 -5.79 0.66 13.07
CA ALA A 217 -4.83 1.66 13.57
C ALA A 217 -5.46 3.06 13.56
N PRO A 218 -5.02 4.00 14.43
CA PRO A 218 -5.63 5.33 14.57
C PRO A 218 -5.77 6.11 13.26
N VAL A 219 -4.77 6.04 12.37
CA VAL A 219 -4.77 6.74 11.08
C VAL A 219 -5.91 6.31 10.15
N LYS A 220 -6.44 5.09 10.32
CA LYS A 220 -7.55 4.55 9.50
C LYS A 220 -8.93 4.97 9.99
N ASN A 221 -9.01 5.57 11.16
CA ASN A 221 -10.16 6.29 11.69
C ASN A 221 -11.46 5.47 11.77
N HIS A 222 -11.34 4.18 12.12
CA HIS A 222 -12.51 3.29 12.24
C HIS A 222 -13.53 3.77 13.27
N SER A 223 -13.09 4.47 14.32
CA SER A 223 -13.97 5.04 15.34
C SER A 223 -14.97 6.03 14.74
N PHE A 224 -14.49 6.92 13.87
CA PHE A 224 -15.32 7.85 13.10
C PHE A 224 -16.27 7.09 12.14
N LEU A 225 -15.76 6.07 11.44
CA LEU A 225 -16.59 5.24 10.56
C LEU A 225 -17.79 4.64 11.28
N LEU A 226 -17.58 4.07 12.47
CA LEU A 226 -18.64 3.46 13.26
C LEU A 226 -19.71 4.49 13.68
N GLU A 227 -19.29 5.71 14.04
CA GLU A 227 -20.22 6.80 14.40
C GLU A 227 -21.04 7.26 13.19
N ALA A 228 -20.38 7.47 12.04
CA ALA A 228 -21.06 7.84 10.80
C ALA A 228 -22.02 6.72 10.34
N PHE A 229 -21.59 5.46 10.39
CA PHE A 229 -22.39 4.30 10.03
C PHE A 229 -23.60 4.13 10.95
N SER A 230 -23.44 4.34 12.27
CA SER A 230 -24.56 4.31 13.21
C SER A 230 -25.66 5.34 12.86
N LYS A 231 -25.26 6.51 12.34
CA LYS A 231 -26.22 7.50 11.83
C LYS A 231 -26.82 7.11 10.48
N ALA A 232 -26.05 6.47 9.61
CA ALA A 232 -26.54 5.96 8.33
C ALA A 232 -27.61 4.87 8.53
N LEU A 233 -27.45 4.01 9.55
CA LEU A 233 -28.46 3.01 9.95
C LEU A 233 -29.80 3.59 10.38
N GLN A 234 -29.85 4.87 10.79
CA GLN A 234 -31.12 5.54 11.08
C GLN A 234 -31.90 5.86 9.80
N GLN A 235 -31.20 6.00 8.66
CA GLN A 235 -31.78 6.30 7.35
C GLN A 235 -32.09 5.02 6.56
N ASN A 236 -31.20 4.01 6.63
CA ASN A 236 -31.37 2.73 5.94
C ASN A 236 -30.98 1.57 6.89
N LYS A 237 -31.96 0.77 7.31
CA LYS A 237 -31.77 -0.37 8.23
C LYS A 237 -31.15 -1.59 7.56
N GLU A 238 -31.14 -1.65 6.24
CA GLU A 238 -30.57 -2.75 5.47
C GLU A 238 -29.06 -2.63 5.29
N LEU A 239 -28.44 -1.56 5.79
CA LEU A 239 -26.99 -1.40 5.76
C LEU A 239 -26.29 -2.42 6.65
N VAL A 240 -25.21 -3.00 6.13
CA VAL A 240 -24.27 -3.84 6.86
C VAL A 240 -22.85 -3.31 6.60
N LEU A 241 -22.03 -3.23 7.64
CA LEU A 241 -20.62 -2.81 7.54
C LEU A 241 -19.70 -4.00 7.79
N LEU A 242 -18.89 -4.34 6.79
CA LEU A 242 -17.79 -5.29 6.92
C LEU A 242 -16.49 -4.52 7.20
N ILE A 243 -15.85 -4.84 8.31
CA ILE A 243 -14.51 -4.32 8.65
C ILE A 243 -13.51 -5.46 8.54
N VAL A 244 -12.61 -5.35 7.57
CA VAL A 244 -11.60 -6.37 7.27
C VAL A 244 -10.23 -5.85 7.68
N GLY A 245 -9.52 -6.61 8.49
CA GLY A 245 -8.19 -6.29 8.98
C GLY A 245 -8.01 -6.59 10.44
N ASP A 246 -6.78 -6.45 10.92
CA ASP A 246 -6.43 -6.66 12.33
C ASP A 246 -5.54 -5.51 12.81
N GLY A 247 -5.41 -5.37 14.14
CA GLY A 247 -4.57 -4.32 14.73
C GLY A 247 -4.89 -4.05 16.20
N ALA A 248 -4.14 -3.10 16.75
CA ALA A 248 -4.19 -2.78 18.18
C ALA A 248 -5.57 -2.29 18.66
N LEU A 249 -6.38 -1.72 17.76
CA LEU A 249 -7.69 -1.14 18.11
C LEU A 249 -8.85 -2.16 18.13
N LYS A 250 -8.61 -3.45 17.86
CA LYS A 250 -9.68 -4.46 17.72
C LYS A 250 -10.65 -4.47 18.90
N ASN A 251 -10.14 -4.54 20.12
CA ASN A 251 -10.98 -4.58 21.32
C ASN A 251 -11.74 -3.27 21.56
N GLU A 252 -11.08 -2.14 21.31
CA GLU A 252 -11.72 -0.82 21.42
C GLU A 252 -12.90 -0.68 20.44
N LEU A 253 -12.70 -1.08 19.19
CA LEU A 253 -13.73 -1.03 18.17
C LEU A 253 -14.89 -2.00 18.47
N SER A 254 -14.60 -3.21 18.98
CA SER A 254 -15.65 -4.14 19.43
C SER A 254 -16.51 -3.54 20.54
N ASN A 255 -15.90 -2.91 21.54
CA ASN A 255 -16.62 -2.24 22.61
C ASN A 255 -17.45 -1.06 22.08
N LYS A 256 -16.90 -0.28 21.12
CA LYS A 256 -17.61 0.84 20.51
C LYS A 256 -18.84 0.38 19.70
N ILE A 257 -18.74 -0.72 18.96
CA ILE A 257 -19.86 -1.32 18.22
C ILE A 257 -21.01 -1.65 19.21
N GLY A 258 -20.67 -2.29 20.34
CA GLY A 258 -21.66 -2.61 21.39
C GLY A 258 -22.29 -1.35 22.00
N SER A 259 -21.48 -0.32 22.31
CA SER A 259 -21.98 0.94 22.91
C SER A 259 -22.87 1.76 21.97
N LEU A 260 -22.65 1.64 20.64
CA LEU A 260 -23.50 2.27 19.63
C LEU A 260 -24.77 1.47 19.30
N GLY A 261 -24.90 0.25 19.82
CA GLY A 261 -26.05 -0.63 19.57
C GLY A 261 -26.17 -1.11 18.11
N ILE A 262 -25.03 -1.28 17.42
CA ILE A 262 -24.98 -1.64 15.99
C ILE A 262 -24.36 -3.03 15.75
N SER A 263 -24.34 -3.89 16.76
CA SER A 263 -23.67 -5.19 16.70
C SER A 263 -24.23 -6.12 15.61
N ASP A 264 -25.53 -6.03 15.32
CA ASP A 264 -26.18 -6.86 14.31
C ASP A 264 -25.84 -6.42 12.87
N ASN A 265 -25.40 -5.17 12.71
CA ASN A 265 -25.12 -4.57 11.42
C ASN A 265 -23.61 -4.41 11.12
N VAL A 266 -22.72 -4.75 12.05
CA VAL A 266 -21.26 -4.62 11.86
C VAL A 266 -20.57 -5.95 12.08
N LYS A 267 -19.80 -6.39 11.08
CA LYS A 267 -19.01 -7.62 11.15
C LYS A 267 -17.51 -7.29 11.15
N LEU A 268 -16.80 -7.59 12.26
CA LEU A 268 -15.34 -7.54 12.33
C LEU A 268 -14.77 -8.87 11.83
N LEU A 269 -14.34 -8.93 10.58
CA LEU A 269 -13.92 -10.18 9.92
C LEU A 269 -12.47 -10.58 10.25
N GLY A 270 -11.72 -9.70 10.93
CA GLY A 270 -10.30 -9.93 11.15
C GLY A 270 -9.51 -9.88 9.85
N PHE A 271 -8.33 -10.47 9.87
CA PHE A 271 -7.49 -10.58 8.68
C PHE A 271 -8.06 -11.62 7.69
N ARG A 272 -8.24 -11.22 6.43
CA ARG A 272 -8.70 -12.07 5.32
C ARG A 272 -7.69 -11.99 4.17
N LYS A 273 -7.49 -13.10 3.45
CA LYS A 273 -6.65 -13.17 2.24
C LYS A 273 -7.45 -13.01 0.95
N ASP A 274 -8.73 -13.27 1.01
CA ASP A 274 -9.69 -13.27 -0.09
C ASP A 274 -10.35 -11.90 -0.29
N VAL A 275 -9.53 -10.84 -0.25
CA VAL A 275 -9.99 -9.45 -0.40
C VAL A 275 -10.77 -9.25 -1.71
N ALA A 276 -10.31 -9.87 -2.81
CA ALA A 276 -10.98 -9.75 -4.09
C ALA A 276 -12.41 -10.31 -4.04
N ASP A 277 -12.62 -11.43 -3.35
CA ASP A 277 -13.94 -12.07 -3.21
C ASP A 277 -14.84 -11.25 -2.30
N LEU A 278 -14.30 -10.72 -1.20
CA LEU A 278 -15.06 -9.83 -0.29
C LEU A 278 -15.53 -8.55 -1.00
N LEU A 279 -14.72 -7.99 -1.92
CA LEU A 279 -15.11 -6.84 -2.73
C LEU A 279 -16.24 -7.18 -3.72
N GLN A 280 -16.40 -8.46 -4.12
CA GLN A 280 -17.58 -8.89 -4.90
C GLN A 280 -18.86 -8.82 -4.07
N ALA A 281 -18.80 -9.23 -2.80
CA ALA A 281 -19.95 -9.24 -1.89
C ALA A 281 -20.45 -7.85 -1.48
N ALA A 282 -19.56 -6.85 -1.49
CA ALA A 282 -19.85 -5.48 -1.10
C ALA A 282 -20.64 -4.70 -2.16
N ASP A 283 -21.31 -3.64 -1.76
CA ASP A 283 -22.01 -2.68 -2.63
C ASP A 283 -21.24 -1.34 -2.72
N CYS A 284 -20.54 -0.96 -1.65
CA CYS A 284 -19.65 0.20 -1.66
C CYS A 284 -18.43 0.00 -0.76
N PHE A 285 -17.39 0.82 -1.00
CA PHE A 285 -16.17 0.87 -0.20
C PHE A 285 -16.09 2.22 0.55
N VAL A 286 -15.77 2.19 1.84
CA VAL A 286 -15.69 3.40 2.68
C VAL A 286 -14.34 3.51 3.37
N MET A 287 -13.63 4.65 3.16
CA MET A 287 -12.29 4.89 3.72
C MET A 287 -12.19 6.28 4.35
N PRO A 288 -12.47 6.43 5.65
CA PRO A 288 -12.38 7.71 6.37
C PRO A 288 -10.98 7.96 6.96
N SER A 289 -9.92 7.53 6.29
CA SER A 289 -8.55 7.63 6.79
C SER A 289 -8.15 9.09 7.02
N ILE A 290 -7.43 9.34 8.12
CA ILE A 290 -6.92 10.69 8.45
C ILE A 290 -5.84 11.11 7.45
N HIS A 291 -5.05 10.14 6.98
CA HIS A 291 -3.97 10.39 6.03
C HIS A 291 -3.64 9.13 5.24
N GLU A 292 -3.64 9.24 3.91
CA GLU A 292 -3.22 8.20 2.98
C GLU A 292 -2.47 8.82 1.81
N GLY A 293 -1.41 8.14 1.38
CA GLY A 293 -0.86 8.35 0.05
C GLY A 293 -1.79 7.74 -1.01
N LEU A 294 -1.31 6.73 -1.72
CA LEU A 294 -2.11 6.03 -2.72
C LEU A 294 -2.37 4.59 -2.24
N PRO A 295 -3.52 4.35 -1.53
CA PRO A 295 -3.79 3.05 -0.93
C PRO A 295 -4.17 2.00 -1.97
N PHE A 296 -3.46 0.86 -2.03
CA PHE A 296 -3.77 -0.26 -2.92
C PHE A 296 -5.22 -0.70 -2.83
N VAL A 297 -5.74 -0.83 -1.61
CA VAL A 297 -7.10 -1.32 -1.38
C VAL A 297 -8.18 -0.43 -2.01
N LEU A 298 -7.94 0.87 -2.14
CA LEU A 298 -8.86 1.77 -2.85
C LEU A 298 -8.78 1.53 -4.37
N VAL A 299 -7.60 1.25 -4.91
CA VAL A 299 -7.44 0.86 -6.33
C VAL A 299 -8.13 -0.50 -6.58
N GLU A 300 -7.98 -1.46 -5.65
CA GLU A 300 -8.65 -2.77 -5.69
C GLU A 300 -10.18 -2.65 -5.66
N ALA A 301 -10.72 -1.82 -4.76
CA ALA A 301 -12.15 -1.56 -4.68
C ALA A 301 -12.69 -0.93 -5.96
N GLN A 302 -11.95 0.02 -6.53
CA GLN A 302 -12.29 0.64 -7.82
C GLN A 302 -12.14 -0.35 -8.98
N ALA A 303 -11.15 -1.26 -8.96
CA ALA A 303 -11.02 -2.31 -9.96
C ALA A 303 -12.20 -3.30 -9.91
N ALA A 304 -12.82 -3.49 -8.73
CA ALA A 304 -14.08 -4.22 -8.58
C ALA A 304 -15.32 -3.40 -9.02
N GLY A 305 -15.13 -2.16 -9.47
CA GLY A 305 -16.21 -1.26 -9.89
C GLY A 305 -17.03 -0.66 -8.73
N LEU A 306 -16.59 -0.83 -7.48
CA LEU A 306 -17.34 -0.33 -6.32
C LEU A 306 -17.41 1.21 -6.30
N PRO A 307 -18.60 1.79 -6.04
CA PRO A 307 -18.68 3.15 -5.56
C PRO A 307 -17.87 3.30 -4.28
N CYS A 308 -17.09 4.38 -4.18
CA CYS A 308 -16.19 4.59 -3.06
C CYS A 308 -16.48 5.92 -2.36
N LEU A 309 -16.52 5.90 -1.02
CA LEU A 309 -16.53 7.11 -0.20
C LEU A 309 -15.18 7.23 0.52
N ILE A 310 -14.46 8.31 0.26
CA ILE A 310 -13.13 8.56 0.83
C ILE A 310 -13.13 9.88 1.59
N SER A 311 -12.21 10.01 2.57
CA SER A 311 -11.98 11.29 3.23
C SER A 311 -11.07 12.20 2.40
N ASP A 312 -11.08 13.49 2.73
CA ASP A 312 -10.14 14.51 2.25
C ASP A 312 -8.67 14.27 2.70
N GLY A 313 -8.45 13.34 3.63
CA GLY A 313 -7.12 12.84 4.01
C GLY A 313 -6.52 11.85 3.01
N VAL A 314 -7.26 11.40 2.01
CA VAL A 314 -6.78 10.52 0.92
C VAL A 314 -6.41 11.39 -0.28
N THR A 315 -5.23 11.15 -0.89
CA THR A 315 -4.83 11.92 -2.08
C THR A 315 -5.86 11.82 -3.20
N LYS A 316 -6.14 12.95 -3.87
CA LYS A 316 -7.06 12.99 -5.02
C LYS A 316 -6.57 12.16 -6.21
N GLU A 317 -5.27 11.88 -6.29
CA GLU A 317 -4.70 10.98 -7.30
C GLU A 317 -5.27 9.55 -7.19
N ALA A 318 -5.80 9.16 -6.02
CA ALA A 318 -6.38 7.85 -5.79
C ALA A 318 -7.85 7.72 -6.23
N ALA A 319 -8.54 8.81 -6.56
CA ALA A 319 -9.91 8.79 -7.09
C ALA A 319 -9.90 8.50 -8.59
N LEU A 320 -9.90 7.21 -8.94
CA LEU A 320 -9.74 6.73 -10.31
C LEU A 320 -11.04 6.55 -11.07
N LEU A 321 -12.16 6.36 -10.37
CA LEU A 321 -13.48 6.21 -10.98
C LEU A 321 -14.37 7.43 -10.68
N PRO A 322 -15.29 7.79 -11.58
CA PRO A 322 -16.24 8.88 -11.33
C PRO A 322 -17.24 8.58 -10.20
N THR A 323 -17.35 7.31 -9.80
CA THR A 323 -18.14 6.84 -8.64
C THR A 323 -17.42 6.97 -7.31
N THR A 324 -16.25 7.62 -7.28
CA THR A 324 -15.52 7.93 -6.04
C THR A 324 -15.92 9.32 -5.54
N VAL A 325 -16.48 9.36 -4.35
CA VAL A 325 -16.98 10.57 -3.67
C VAL A 325 -16.05 10.92 -2.51
N GLU A 326 -15.72 12.20 -2.36
CA GLU A 326 -14.92 12.72 -1.25
C GLU A 326 -15.81 13.43 -0.22
N ALA A 327 -15.52 13.25 1.07
CA ALA A 327 -16.12 14.01 2.15
C ALA A 327 -15.04 14.43 3.18
N GLY A 328 -15.08 15.68 3.64
CA GLY A 328 -14.18 16.17 4.67
C GLY A 328 -14.41 15.49 6.02
N LEU A 329 -13.33 15.25 6.76
CA LEU A 329 -13.42 14.70 8.13
C LEU A 329 -13.93 15.74 9.14
N ASP A 330 -13.91 17.01 8.80
CA ASP A 330 -14.48 18.13 9.58
C ASP A 330 -15.99 18.31 9.34
N CYS A 331 -16.56 17.65 8.32
CA CYS A 331 -17.99 17.69 8.07
C CYS A 331 -18.78 17.01 9.20
N PRO A 332 -20.01 17.46 9.48
CA PRO A 332 -20.91 16.75 10.39
C PRO A 332 -21.08 15.28 10.04
N LEU A 333 -21.18 14.42 11.04
CA LEU A 333 -21.41 12.97 10.82
C LEU A 333 -22.69 12.67 10.02
N SER A 334 -23.67 13.57 10.00
CA SER A 334 -24.87 13.45 9.15
C SER A 334 -24.54 13.47 7.68
N VAL A 335 -23.56 14.30 7.26
CA VAL A 335 -23.10 14.35 5.87
C VAL A 335 -22.46 13.02 5.46
N TRP A 336 -21.60 12.47 6.32
CA TRP A 336 -21.01 11.14 6.08
C TRP A 336 -22.09 10.05 6.04
N ALA A 337 -23.08 10.13 6.92
CA ALA A 337 -24.20 9.16 6.94
C ALA A 337 -25.00 9.20 5.61
N GLU A 338 -25.35 10.39 5.12
CA GLU A 338 -26.01 10.59 3.82
C GLU A 338 -25.18 10.03 2.68
N ARG A 339 -23.87 10.32 2.67
CA ARG A 339 -22.95 9.82 1.63
C ARG A 339 -22.78 8.29 1.69
N ILE A 340 -22.76 7.69 2.88
CA ILE A 340 -22.71 6.22 3.03
C ILE A 340 -23.96 5.58 2.38
N VAL A 341 -25.14 6.13 2.62
CA VAL A 341 -26.39 5.64 2.00
C VAL A 341 -26.34 5.83 0.47
N GLU A 342 -25.94 7.02 0.02
CA GLU A 342 -25.82 7.34 -1.43
C GLU A 342 -24.89 6.35 -2.15
N VAL A 343 -23.67 6.11 -1.64
CA VAL A 343 -22.74 5.19 -2.31
C VAL A 343 -23.15 3.73 -2.17
N ALA A 344 -23.87 3.35 -1.11
CA ALA A 344 -24.37 1.99 -0.93
C ALA A 344 -25.54 1.64 -1.88
N ASP A 345 -26.29 2.65 -2.34
CA ASP A 345 -27.38 2.48 -3.30
C ASP A 345 -26.95 2.72 -4.74
N ALA A 346 -25.74 3.25 -4.95
CA ALA A 346 -25.20 3.51 -6.29
C ALA A 346 -24.81 2.21 -7.01
N GLU A 347 -24.95 2.20 -8.33
CA GLU A 347 -24.56 1.06 -9.16
C GLU A 347 -23.03 0.96 -9.29
N ARG A 348 -22.54 -0.28 -9.43
CA ARG A 348 -21.14 -0.52 -9.77
C ARG A 348 -20.80 0.10 -11.11
N PHE A 349 -19.59 0.65 -11.22
CA PHE A 349 -19.07 1.14 -12.49
C PHE A 349 -18.83 -0.05 -13.45
N ALA A 350 -19.39 0.04 -14.66
CA ALA A 350 -19.47 -1.10 -15.57
C ALA A 350 -18.11 -1.56 -16.14
N GLU A 351 -17.22 -0.62 -16.46
CA GLU A 351 -15.96 -0.89 -17.16
C GLU A 351 -14.71 -0.37 -16.39
N PRO A 352 -14.50 -0.80 -15.13
CA PRO A 352 -13.44 -0.26 -14.30
C PRO A 352 -12.04 -0.59 -14.85
N ALA A 353 -11.84 -1.79 -15.37
CA ALA A 353 -10.53 -2.24 -15.87
C ALA A 353 -10.02 -1.36 -17.03
N CYS A 354 -10.91 -0.98 -17.96
CA CYS A 354 -10.57 -0.11 -19.08
C CYS A 354 -10.08 1.26 -18.60
N LEU A 355 -10.82 1.88 -17.68
CA LEU A 355 -10.49 3.22 -17.17
C LEU A 355 -9.23 3.20 -16.29
N LEU A 356 -9.06 2.17 -15.46
CA LEU A 356 -7.84 2.00 -14.65
C LEU A 356 -6.60 1.82 -15.55
N ALA A 357 -6.70 1.00 -16.61
CA ALA A 357 -5.62 0.81 -17.57
C ALA A 357 -5.25 2.13 -18.29
N GLN A 358 -6.24 2.90 -18.74
CA GLN A 358 -6.02 4.22 -19.36
C GLN A 358 -5.31 5.20 -18.40
N ARG A 359 -5.55 5.08 -17.09
CA ARG A 359 -4.91 5.88 -16.05
C ARG A 359 -3.57 5.31 -15.56
N GLY A 360 -3.12 4.15 -16.12
CA GLY A 360 -1.85 3.51 -15.81
C GLY A 360 -1.87 2.62 -14.56
N TYR A 361 -3.04 2.16 -14.12
CA TYR A 361 -3.19 1.29 -12.96
C TYR A 361 -3.40 -0.19 -13.33
N ASP A 362 -3.10 -0.58 -14.57
CA ASP A 362 -2.99 -1.97 -14.98
C ASP A 362 -1.60 -2.53 -14.63
N LEU A 363 -1.58 -3.63 -13.88
CA LEU A 363 -0.35 -4.21 -13.35
C LEU A 363 0.63 -4.62 -14.44
N GLN A 364 0.17 -5.29 -15.49
CA GLN A 364 1.05 -5.80 -16.54
C GLN A 364 1.73 -4.66 -17.31
N THR A 365 0.98 -3.61 -17.57
CA THR A 365 1.49 -2.40 -18.23
C THR A 365 2.50 -1.69 -17.35
N GLU A 366 2.22 -1.57 -16.05
CA GLU A 366 3.09 -0.84 -15.10
C GLU A 366 4.40 -1.59 -14.82
N ILE A 367 4.35 -2.94 -14.78
CA ILE A 367 5.57 -3.76 -14.64
C ILE A 367 6.46 -3.63 -15.89
N LYS A 368 5.89 -3.64 -17.09
CA LYS A 368 6.66 -3.40 -18.33
C LYS A 368 7.34 -2.03 -18.34
N ARG A 369 6.61 -0.98 -17.88
CA ARG A 369 7.20 0.36 -17.72
C ARG A 369 8.38 0.35 -16.72
N LEU A 370 8.26 -0.37 -15.60
CA LEU A 370 9.33 -0.52 -14.63
C LEU A 370 10.55 -1.22 -15.23
N GLU A 371 10.34 -2.31 -15.96
CA GLU A 371 11.41 -3.06 -16.63
C GLU A 371 12.14 -2.22 -17.68
N GLU A 372 11.40 -1.48 -18.50
CA GLU A 372 11.97 -0.55 -19.48
C GLU A 372 12.78 0.54 -18.80
N TYR A 373 12.25 1.13 -17.72
CA TYR A 373 12.96 2.13 -16.94
C TYR A 373 14.29 1.57 -16.39
N TYR A 374 14.28 0.36 -15.83
CA TYR A 374 15.49 -0.27 -15.30
C TYR A 374 16.56 -0.49 -16.39
N ARG A 375 16.15 -0.92 -17.59
CA ARG A 375 17.06 -1.08 -18.72
C ARG A 375 17.65 0.27 -19.19
N CYS A 376 16.81 1.29 -19.28
CA CYS A 376 17.25 2.64 -19.66
C CYS A 376 18.21 3.26 -18.63
N ALA A 377 17.89 3.15 -17.34
CA ALA A 377 18.71 3.70 -16.26
C ALA A 377 20.11 3.07 -16.15
N LEU A 378 20.30 1.84 -16.65
CA LEU A 378 21.60 1.18 -16.72
C LEU A 378 22.40 1.54 -17.99
N SER A 379 21.75 2.15 -18.96
CA SER A 379 22.35 2.53 -20.25
C SER A 379 22.76 4.00 -20.30
N SER A 380 22.35 4.79 -19.30
CA SER A 380 22.68 6.20 -19.10
C SER A 380 23.92 6.37 -18.26
#